data_5fc6a2cf91f10f7bde4d7a5b735575f3
#
_entry.id   5fc6a2cf91f10f7bde4d7a5b735575f3
#
_cell.length_a   1.000
_cell.length_b   1.000
_cell.length_c   1.000
_cell.angle_alpha   90.00
_cell.angle_beta   90.00
_cell.angle_gamma   90.00
#
_symmetry.space_group_name_H-M   'P 1'
#
loop_
_entity.id
_entity.type
_entity.pdbx_description
1 polymer ?
#
loop_
_entity_poly.entity_id
_entity_poly.type
_entity_poly.pdbx_seq_one_letter_code
_entity_poly.pdbx_strand_id
1 'polypeptide(L)'
;MLAARPQSPGPQQPPHNPGRFFKIGDPENPLLYCRPLAPCCEQTFRLKKPVRVTLLANQDLASNFALNLLLPELSQRHDLQVLCSDRVGSRPTAPGLDTVTFFEQTLPNELLFPLIDAQKGEGELLTFTGLSRYLVAPIANLNHPNTQEGLNQLAATRPDLVMCIRYGCILDMDALSIPKFGVLNLHSGKLPEYRGVMATFWAMLAGDDELCTTLHWIHDATIDTGPIISIQSTAREQSACYLSNTLGLYPTGCEAAISAINAVAAGDTLSLLERPASARYFSFPDETALAEGQSAGLQWVNPDFVARFLSRYQP
;
A
#
# COMPACT_ATOMS: atom_id res chain seq x y z
N MET A 1 -39.16 40.44 47.04
CA MET A 1 -38.25 39.77 48.00
C MET A 1 -38.20 38.31 47.67
N LEU A 2 -37.14 37.91 46.95
CA LEU A 2 -36.80 36.49 46.75
C LEU A 2 -35.29 36.40 46.82
N ALA A 3 -34.81 35.64 47.80
CA ALA A 3 -33.43 35.50 48.20
C ALA A 3 -32.60 34.71 47.20
N ALA A 4 -31.42 35.21 46.90
CA ALA A 4 -30.39 34.51 46.11
C ALA A 4 -29.73 33.39 46.92
N ARG A 5 -29.56 32.21 46.27
CA ARG A 5 -28.77 31.08 46.80
C ARG A 5 -27.27 31.29 46.40
N PRO A 6 -26.35 30.91 47.25
CA PRO A 6 -24.92 31.02 46.98
C PRO A 6 -24.44 29.87 46.03
N GLN A 7 -23.56 30.24 45.08
CA GLN A 7 -22.87 29.36 44.17
C GLN A 7 -21.69 28.64 44.89
N SER A 8 -21.54 27.36 44.68
CA SER A 8 -20.41 26.54 45.11
C SER A 8 -19.19 26.73 44.21
N PRO A 9 -17.96 26.68 44.72
CA PRO A 9 -16.73 26.89 43.96
C PRO A 9 -16.40 25.66 43.09
N GLY A 10 -15.99 25.93 41.84
CA GLY A 10 -15.52 24.95 40.87
C GLY A 10 -14.13 24.38 41.20
N PRO A 11 -13.73 23.28 40.59
CA PRO A 11 -12.49 22.57 40.91
C PRO A 11 -11.25 23.36 40.48
N GLN A 12 -10.26 23.44 41.37
CA GLN A 12 -8.96 24.07 41.15
C GLN A 12 -8.07 23.22 40.22
N GLN A 13 -7.43 23.86 39.27
CA GLN A 13 -6.39 23.27 38.44
C GLN A 13 -5.07 23.11 39.22
N PRO A 14 -4.28 22.04 38.96
CA PRO A 14 -2.96 21.89 39.53
C PRO A 14 -1.93 22.81 38.88
N PRO A 15 -0.83 23.18 39.58
CA PRO A 15 0.10 24.19 39.15
C PRO A 15 1.01 23.74 37.99
N HIS A 16 1.20 24.62 37.02
CA HIS A 16 2.17 24.53 35.92
C HIS A 16 3.59 24.46 36.45
N ASN A 17 4.34 23.45 36.06
CA ASN A 17 5.77 23.33 36.28
C ASN A 17 6.50 23.85 35.04
N PRO A 18 7.33 24.92 35.11
CA PRO A 18 8.06 25.44 33.95
C PRO A 18 9.25 24.56 33.64
N GLY A 19 9.25 24.00 32.41
CA GLY A 19 10.33 23.17 31.87
C GLY A 19 11.67 23.90 31.84
N ARG A 20 12.72 23.26 32.31
CA ARG A 20 14.10 23.68 32.19
C ARG A 20 14.55 23.58 30.74
N PHE A 21 14.92 24.72 30.16
CA PHE A 21 15.69 24.76 28.93
C PHE A 21 17.13 24.31 29.18
N PHE A 22 17.60 23.28 28.47
CA PHE A 22 19.00 22.92 28.42
C PHE A 22 19.70 23.75 27.34
N LYS A 23 20.70 24.54 27.75
CA LYS A 23 21.65 25.18 26.82
C LYS A 23 22.63 24.13 26.31
N ILE A 24 22.81 24.10 25.00
CA ILE A 24 23.84 23.31 24.32
C ILE A 24 25.14 24.17 24.37
N GLY A 25 26.26 23.49 24.75
CA GLY A 25 27.60 23.91 24.41
C GLY A 25 28.50 24.29 25.59
N ASP A 26 29.34 23.32 26.01
CA ASP A 26 30.65 23.60 26.61
C ASP A 26 31.65 22.54 26.08
N PRO A 27 32.70 22.96 25.32
CA PRO A 27 33.61 22.05 24.63
C PRO A 27 34.76 21.47 25.47
N GLU A 28 34.81 21.69 26.77
CA GLU A 28 36.00 21.35 27.59
C GLU A 28 35.82 20.29 28.66
N ASN A 29 34.85 19.36 28.55
CA ASN A 29 34.79 18.23 29.49
C ASN A 29 34.43 16.89 28.87
N PRO A 30 35.42 16.08 28.40
CA PRO A 30 35.18 14.78 27.77
C PRO A 30 35.25 13.61 28.75
N LEU A 31 34.58 13.65 29.89
CA LEU A 31 34.43 12.47 30.77
C LEU A 31 33.11 12.54 31.56
N LEU A 32 32.01 12.15 30.90
CA LEU A 32 30.84 11.69 31.62
C LEU A 32 30.53 10.26 31.20
N TYR A 33 30.88 9.35 32.07
CA TYR A 33 30.52 7.94 32.05
C TYR A 33 29.05 7.74 31.72
N CYS A 34 28.76 7.03 30.63
CA CYS A 34 27.44 6.43 30.42
C CYS A 34 27.17 5.45 31.55
N ARG A 35 26.27 5.77 32.46
CA ARG A 35 25.64 4.76 33.30
C ARG A 35 24.86 3.82 32.40
N PRO A 36 24.98 2.49 32.56
CA PRO A 36 24.12 1.56 31.85
C PRO A 36 22.67 1.86 32.26
N LEU A 37 21.84 2.19 31.28
CA LEU A 37 20.39 2.21 31.42
C LEU A 37 19.98 0.83 31.93
N ALA A 38 19.18 0.82 33.00
CA ALA A 38 18.56 -0.42 33.47
C ALA A 38 17.88 -1.13 32.28
N PRO A 39 17.89 -2.47 32.26
CA PRO A 39 17.29 -3.21 31.17
C PRO A 39 15.83 -2.80 31.06
N CYS A 40 15.51 -2.08 29.98
CA CYS A 40 14.16 -1.80 29.58
C CYS A 40 13.49 -3.17 29.44
N CYS A 41 12.41 -3.35 30.15
CA CYS A 41 11.58 -4.54 30.19
C CYS A 41 11.53 -5.16 28.79
N GLU A 42 12.21 -6.30 28.59
CA GLU A 42 12.00 -7.17 27.46
C GLU A 42 10.53 -7.57 27.47
N GLN A 43 9.70 -6.79 26.78
CA GLN A 43 8.43 -7.32 26.32
C GLN A 43 8.82 -8.48 25.39
N THR A 44 8.86 -9.68 25.96
CA THR A 44 8.89 -10.93 25.20
C THR A 44 7.69 -10.89 24.27
N PHE A 45 7.94 -10.43 23.04
CA PHE A 45 7.03 -10.66 21.93
C PHE A 45 6.86 -12.18 21.86
N ARG A 46 5.76 -12.68 22.38
CA ARG A 46 5.35 -14.06 22.11
C ARG A 46 5.24 -14.13 20.59
N LEU A 47 6.22 -14.76 19.96
CA LEU A 47 6.17 -15.17 18.57
C LEU A 47 4.93 -16.06 18.41
N LYS A 48 3.81 -15.47 18.04
CA LYS A 48 2.63 -16.20 17.63
C LYS A 48 3.00 -16.88 16.30
N LYS A 49 2.38 -18.03 16.04
CA LYS A 49 2.67 -18.88 14.87
C LYS A 49 2.69 -18.05 13.58
N PRO A 50 3.61 -18.34 12.64
CA PRO A 50 3.56 -17.72 11.33
C PRO A 50 2.18 -17.93 10.72
N VAL A 51 1.67 -16.90 10.05
CA VAL A 51 0.43 -16.95 9.26
C VAL A 51 0.77 -17.11 7.78
N ARG A 52 -0.12 -17.75 7.04
CA ARG A 52 -0.01 -17.84 5.59
C ARG A 52 -0.70 -16.63 4.97
N VAL A 53 0.09 -15.82 4.30
CA VAL A 53 -0.40 -14.62 3.62
C VAL A 53 -0.33 -14.85 2.12
N THR A 54 -1.49 -14.77 1.46
CA THR A 54 -1.54 -14.77 -0.01
C THR A 54 -1.71 -13.34 -0.50
N LEU A 55 -0.74 -12.86 -1.28
CA LEU A 55 -0.82 -11.56 -1.92
C LEU A 55 -1.43 -11.72 -3.31
N LEU A 56 -2.46 -10.92 -3.60
CA LEU A 56 -3.06 -10.80 -4.92
C LEU A 56 -2.59 -9.48 -5.54
N ALA A 57 -1.90 -9.55 -6.65
CA ALA A 57 -1.31 -8.41 -7.33
C ALA A 57 -1.65 -8.39 -8.82
N ASN A 58 -1.28 -7.33 -9.53
CA ASN A 58 -1.32 -7.30 -10.99
C ASN A 58 0.09 -7.48 -11.55
N GLN A 59 0.21 -8.00 -12.77
CA GLN A 59 1.50 -8.05 -13.47
C GLN A 59 1.82 -6.68 -14.06
N ASP A 60 2.17 -5.74 -13.19
CA ASP A 60 2.61 -4.40 -13.57
C ASP A 60 3.79 -3.91 -12.71
N LEU A 61 4.47 -2.87 -13.18
CA LEU A 61 5.66 -2.31 -12.53
C LEU A 61 5.38 -1.84 -11.11
N ALA A 62 4.23 -1.22 -10.87
CA ALA A 62 3.88 -0.70 -9.55
C ALA A 62 3.58 -1.81 -8.56
N SER A 63 2.90 -2.89 -9.00
CA SER A 63 2.72 -4.10 -8.18
C SER A 63 4.05 -4.79 -7.89
N ASN A 64 4.92 -4.92 -8.90
CA ASN A 64 6.25 -5.49 -8.68
C ASN A 64 7.05 -4.67 -7.65
N PHE A 65 7.02 -3.34 -7.76
CA PHE A 65 7.67 -2.46 -6.79
C PHE A 65 7.09 -2.63 -5.37
N ALA A 66 5.77 -2.65 -5.23
CA ALA A 66 5.14 -2.91 -3.94
C ALA A 66 5.53 -4.28 -3.35
N LEU A 67 5.61 -5.32 -4.17
CA LEU A 67 6.07 -6.64 -3.75
C LEU A 67 7.55 -6.65 -3.31
N ASN A 68 8.42 -5.86 -3.96
CA ASN A 68 9.80 -5.66 -3.52
C ASN A 68 9.90 -5.01 -2.13
N LEU A 69 8.93 -4.18 -1.75
CA LEU A 69 8.88 -3.57 -0.42
C LEU A 69 8.29 -4.52 0.64
N LEU A 70 7.34 -5.35 0.26
CA LEU A 70 6.57 -6.18 1.20
C LEU A 70 7.24 -7.53 1.48
N LEU A 71 7.68 -8.23 0.43
CA LEU A 71 8.07 -9.64 0.56
C LEU A 71 9.31 -9.85 1.42
N PRO A 72 10.40 -9.05 1.33
CA PRO A 72 11.57 -9.23 2.18
C PRO A 72 11.25 -9.14 3.68
N GLU A 73 10.38 -8.22 4.06
CA GLU A 73 10.01 -8.01 5.47
C GLU A 73 9.03 -9.07 5.97
N LEU A 74 7.98 -9.36 5.19
CA LEU A 74 6.95 -10.31 5.59
C LEU A 74 7.46 -11.75 5.63
N SER A 75 8.37 -12.13 4.71
CA SER A 75 8.93 -13.50 4.65
C SER A 75 9.77 -13.89 5.86
N GLN A 76 10.24 -12.90 6.64
CA GLN A 76 10.95 -13.16 7.88
C GLN A 76 10.06 -13.78 8.98
N ARG A 77 8.74 -13.66 8.84
CA ARG A 77 7.77 -14.04 9.89
C ARG A 77 6.60 -14.87 9.40
N HIS A 78 6.34 -14.88 8.10
CA HIS A 78 5.13 -15.43 7.52
C HIS A 78 5.46 -16.31 6.31
N ASP A 79 4.59 -17.28 6.04
CA ASP A 79 4.63 -18.05 4.80
C ASP A 79 3.89 -17.26 3.73
N LEU A 80 4.59 -16.90 2.65
CA LEU A 80 4.05 -16.03 1.62
C LEU A 80 3.79 -16.76 0.31
N GLN A 81 2.70 -16.39 -0.34
CA GLN A 81 2.39 -16.79 -1.70
C GLN A 81 1.87 -15.58 -2.49
N VAL A 82 2.16 -15.53 -3.79
CA VAL A 82 1.68 -14.45 -4.67
C VAL A 82 0.94 -15.07 -5.84
N LEU A 83 -0.27 -14.55 -6.10
CA LEU A 83 -1.04 -14.83 -7.30
C LEU A 83 -1.28 -13.50 -8.03
N CYS A 84 -1.08 -13.48 -9.35
CA CYS A 84 -1.19 -12.26 -10.14
C CYS A 84 -2.33 -12.33 -11.16
N SER A 85 -3.03 -11.21 -11.36
CA SER A 85 -3.77 -10.97 -12.60
C SER A 85 -2.85 -10.38 -13.66
N ASP A 86 -3.11 -10.65 -14.92
CA ASP A 86 -2.38 -10.05 -16.05
C ASP A 86 -3.13 -8.88 -16.69
N ARG A 87 -4.32 -8.54 -16.17
CA ARG A 87 -5.18 -7.46 -16.67
C ARG A 87 -6.03 -6.87 -15.56
N VAL A 88 -6.44 -5.63 -15.73
CA VAL A 88 -7.37 -4.93 -14.85
C VAL A 88 -8.72 -4.80 -15.56
N GLY A 89 -9.73 -5.59 -15.14
CA GLY A 89 -11.09 -5.54 -15.65
C GLY A 89 -11.23 -5.58 -17.18
N SER A 90 -12.33 -5.07 -17.71
CA SER A 90 -12.49 -4.78 -19.14
C SER A 90 -11.88 -3.41 -19.43
N ARG A 91 -10.59 -3.38 -19.71
CA ARG A 91 -9.89 -2.13 -20.02
C ARG A 91 -10.41 -1.55 -21.34
N PRO A 92 -10.95 -0.32 -21.37
CA PRO A 92 -11.24 0.31 -22.65
C PRO A 92 -9.92 0.63 -23.35
N THR A 93 -9.87 0.38 -24.64
CA THR A 93 -8.79 0.86 -25.51
C THR A 93 -8.96 2.37 -25.70
N ALA A 94 -8.50 3.15 -24.73
CA ALA A 94 -8.37 4.59 -24.91
C ALA A 94 -6.95 4.87 -25.41
N PRO A 95 -6.75 5.44 -26.61
CA PRO A 95 -5.41 5.66 -27.18
C PRO A 95 -4.47 6.43 -26.24
N GLY A 96 -5.01 7.29 -25.37
CA GLY A 96 -4.22 8.03 -24.37
C GLY A 96 -3.60 7.19 -23.27
N LEU A 97 -4.06 5.95 -23.05
CA LEU A 97 -3.54 5.05 -22.00
C LEU A 97 -2.48 4.06 -22.51
N ASP A 98 -2.24 4.01 -23.81
CA ASP A 98 -1.29 3.06 -24.41
C ASP A 98 0.13 3.27 -23.89
N THR A 99 0.54 4.53 -23.74
CA THR A 99 1.86 4.88 -23.20
C THR A 99 2.02 4.37 -21.77
N VAL A 100 1.03 4.59 -20.90
CA VAL A 100 1.07 4.10 -19.51
C VAL A 100 1.11 2.58 -19.50
N THR A 101 0.29 1.92 -20.32
CA THR A 101 0.27 0.47 -20.44
C THR A 101 1.62 -0.08 -20.86
N PHE A 102 2.23 0.54 -21.87
CA PHE A 102 3.55 0.11 -22.33
C PHE A 102 4.58 0.16 -21.21
N PHE A 103 4.67 1.28 -20.49
CA PHE A 103 5.68 1.43 -19.42
C PHE A 103 5.34 0.69 -18.12
N GLU A 104 4.07 0.52 -17.80
CA GLU A 104 3.67 -0.24 -16.61
C GLU A 104 3.69 -1.76 -16.82
N GLN A 105 3.41 -2.26 -18.02
CA GLN A 105 3.21 -3.68 -18.26
C GLN A 105 4.14 -4.26 -19.33
N THR A 106 4.07 -3.75 -20.57
CA THR A 106 4.79 -4.35 -21.70
C THR A 106 6.30 -4.26 -21.53
N LEU A 107 6.82 -3.07 -21.29
CA LEU A 107 8.27 -2.85 -21.13
C LEU A 107 8.88 -3.70 -20.02
N PRO A 108 8.36 -3.70 -18.77
CA PRO A 108 8.96 -4.52 -17.74
C PRO A 108 8.76 -6.02 -18.00
N ASN A 109 7.55 -6.49 -18.29
CA ASN A 109 7.25 -7.91 -18.28
C ASN A 109 7.67 -8.66 -19.54
N GLU A 110 7.57 -8.02 -20.71
CA GLU A 110 7.83 -8.69 -21.99
C GLU A 110 9.23 -8.40 -22.53
N LEU A 111 9.83 -7.27 -22.17
CA LEU A 111 11.10 -6.84 -22.75
C LEU A 111 12.25 -6.87 -21.74
N LEU A 112 12.09 -6.30 -20.53
CA LEU A 112 13.20 -6.06 -19.62
C LEU A 112 13.42 -7.21 -18.63
N PHE A 113 12.39 -7.63 -17.91
CA PHE A 113 12.53 -8.66 -16.87
C PHE A 113 13.04 -9.99 -17.41
N PRO A 114 12.61 -10.50 -18.60
CA PRO A 114 13.21 -11.70 -19.17
C PRO A 114 14.71 -11.56 -19.46
N LEU A 115 15.16 -10.37 -19.86
CA LEU A 115 16.58 -10.11 -20.09
C LEU A 115 17.39 -10.08 -18.79
N ILE A 116 16.83 -9.46 -17.75
CA ILE A 116 17.43 -9.42 -16.40
C ILE A 116 17.52 -10.82 -15.81
N ASP A 117 16.42 -11.58 -15.87
CA ASP A 117 16.37 -12.95 -15.34
C ASP A 117 17.38 -13.90 -16.03
N ALA A 118 17.73 -13.61 -17.29
CA ALA A 118 18.76 -14.36 -18.02
C ALA A 118 20.19 -13.97 -17.64
N GLN A 119 20.39 -12.86 -16.92
CA GLN A 119 21.70 -12.39 -16.49
C GLN A 119 22.10 -13.01 -15.14
N LYS A 120 23.42 -13.12 -14.91
CA LYS A 120 23.92 -13.48 -13.59
C LYS A 120 24.16 -12.21 -12.79
N GLY A 121 23.42 -12.03 -11.72
CA GLY A 121 23.53 -10.90 -10.81
C GLY A 121 22.15 -10.42 -10.36
N GLU A 122 22.12 -9.58 -9.36
CA GLU A 122 20.89 -9.06 -8.77
C GLU A 122 21.02 -7.55 -8.63
N GLY A 123 19.98 -6.85 -9.06
CA GLY A 123 19.81 -5.42 -8.81
C GLY A 123 19.31 -5.15 -7.39
N GLU A 124 19.11 -3.88 -7.09
CA GLU A 124 18.45 -3.43 -5.87
C GLU A 124 16.99 -3.94 -5.80
N LEU A 125 16.30 -3.94 -6.94
CA LEU A 125 14.94 -4.47 -7.09
C LEU A 125 14.99 -5.80 -7.88
N LEU A 126 14.06 -6.67 -7.55
CA LEU A 126 13.92 -8.00 -8.14
C LEU A 126 12.75 -8.06 -9.10
N THR A 127 12.91 -8.77 -10.20
CA THR A 127 11.81 -9.12 -11.11
C THR A 127 10.78 -10.01 -10.40
N PHE A 128 9.64 -10.29 -11.03
CA PHE A 128 8.68 -11.26 -10.47
C PHE A 128 9.32 -12.63 -10.26
N THR A 129 10.17 -13.09 -11.16
CA THR A 129 10.93 -14.34 -11.00
C THR A 129 11.86 -14.27 -9.79
N GLY A 130 12.64 -13.19 -9.67
CA GLY A 130 13.56 -12.98 -8.56
C GLY A 130 12.88 -12.95 -7.19
N LEU A 131 11.68 -12.36 -7.12
CA LEU A 131 10.86 -12.28 -5.91
C LEU A 131 10.39 -13.66 -5.41
N SER A 132 10.37 -14.68 -6.27
CA SER A 132 9.95 -16.03 -5.87
C SER A 132 10.82 -16.65 -4.77
N ARG A 133 12.00 -16.11 -4.50
CA ARG A 133 12.87 -16.53 -3.38
C ARG A 133 12.26 -16.31 -1.99
N TYR A 134 11.32 -15.39 -1.87
CA TYR A 134 10.61 -15.08 -0.62
C TYR A 134 9.33 -15.89 -0.44
N LEU A 135 8.97 -16.73 -1.41
CA LEU A 135 7.69 -17.39 -1.51
C LEU A 135 7.81 -18.90 -1.29
N VAL A 136 6.76 -19.52 -0.79
CA VAL A 136 6.67 -20.97 -0.65
C VAL A 136 6.47 -21.70 -1.99
N ALA A 137 6.01 -20.98 -3.02
CA ALA A 137 5.88 -21.47 -4.41
C ALA A 137 6.09 -20.30 -5.39
N PRO A 138 6.46 -20.57 -6.65
CA PRO A 138 6.56 -19.53 -7.67
C PRO A 138 5.27 -18.74 -7.84
N ILE A 139 5.39 -17.48 -8.27
CA ILE A 139 4.24 -16.63 -8.61
C ILE A 139 3.44 -17.30 -9.73
N ALA A 140 2.13 -17.37 -9.57
CA ALA A 140 1.21 -17.94 -10.53
C ALA A 140 0.11 -16.94 -10.93
N ASN A 141 -0.53 -17.17 -12.09
CA ASN A 141 -1.61 -16.30 -12.55
C ASN A 141 -2.95 -16.74 -11.96
N LEU A 142 -3.78 -15.77 -11.56
CA LEU A 142 -5.17 -15.95 -11.15
C LEU A 142 -6.02 -14.85 -11.79
N ASN A 143 -6.55 -15.12 -12.99
CA ASN A 143 -7.34 -14.15 -13.76
C ASN A 143 -8.86 -14.28 -13.56
N HIS A 144 -9.31 -15.39 -13.00
CA HIS A 144 -10.72 -15.69 -12.81
C HIS A 144 -10.97 -16.22 -11.39
N PRO A 145 -10.80 -15.35 -10.34
CA PRO A 145 -10.83 -15.79 -8.94
C PRO A 145 -12.17 -16.39 -8.50
N ASN A 146 -13.26 -16.03 -9.17
CA ASN A 146 -14.62 -16.40 -8.81
C ASN A 146 -15.15 -17.63 -9.56
N THR A 147 -14.34 -18.23 -10.45
CA THR A 147 -14.68 -19.55 -11.02
C THR A 147 -14.30 -20.66 -10.05
N GLN A 148 -14.91 -21.85 -10.20
CA GLN A 148 -14.55 -22.99 -9.35
C GLN A 148 -13.04 -23.30 -9.39
N GLU A 149 -12.41 -23.18 -10.56
CA GLU A 149 -10.97 -23.37 -10.71
C GLU A 149 -10.19 -22.30 -9.95
N GLY A 150 -10.58 -21.01 -10.08
CA GLY A 150 -9.94 -19.91 -9.37
C GLY A 150 -10.11 -20.00 -7.86
N LEU A 151 -11.30 -20.36 -7.39
CA LEU A 151 -11.57 -20.61 -5.96
C LEU A 151 -10.68 -21.74 -5.44
N ASN A 152 -10.58 -22.85 -6.20
CA ASN A 152 -9.71 -23.97 -5.84
C ASN A 152 -8.23 -23.56 -5.80
N GLN A 153 -7.78 -22.73 -6.76
CA GLN A 153 -6.41 -22.21 -6.82
C GLN A 153 -6.12 -21.30 -5.61
N LEU A 154 -7.01 -20.38 -5.27
CA LEU A 154 -6.88 -19.53 -4.09
C LEU A 154 -6.91 -20.37 -2.80
N ALA A 155 -7.84 -21.31 -2.68
CA ALA A 155 -7.93 -22.20 -1.52
C ALA A 155 -6.70 -23.11 -1.37
N ALA A 156 -6.05 -23.52 -2.46
CA ALA A 156 -4.82 -24.32 -2.42
C ALA A 156 -3.65 -23.59 -1.74
N THR A 157 -3.64 -22.25 -1.74
CA THR A 157 -2.67 -21.45 -0.98
C THR A 157 -2.91 -21.53 0.54
N ARG A 158 -4.08 -22.01 0.97
CA ARG A 158 -4.52 -22.11 2.37
C ARG A 158 -4.30 -20.81 3.14
N PRO A 159 -4.82 -19.67 2.65
CA PRO A 159 -4.49 -18.38 3.24
C PRO A 159 -5.14 -18.22 4.61
N ASP A 160 -4.36 -17.75 5.60
CA ASP A 160 -4.94 -17.23 6.83
C ASP A 160 -5.42 -15.79 6.59
N LEU A 161 -4.69 -15.03 5.76
CA LEU A 161 -5.01 -13.66 5.35
C LEU A 161 -4.72 -13.48 3.86
N VAL A 162 -5.56 -12.73 3.16
CA VAL A 162 -5.29 -12.28 1.78
C VAL A 162 -5.01 -10.77 1.79
N MET A 163 -4.04 -10.33 0.99
CA MET A 163 -3.71 -8.92 0.79
C MET A 163 -3.73 -8.59 -0.69
N CYS A 164 -4.65 -7.71 -1.11
CA CYS A 164 -4.75 -7.21 -2.48
C CYS A 164 -3.94 -5.94 -2.67
N ILE A 165 -3.20 -5.86 -3.78
CA ILE A 165 -2.46 -4.68 -4.21
C ILE A 165 -2.61 -4.55 -5.72
N ARG A 166 -3.38 -3.59 -6.19
CA ARG A 166 -3.65 -3.39 -7.63
C ARG A 166 -4.23 -4.63 -8.33
N TYR A 167 -4.73 -5.59 -7.60
CA TYR A 167 -5.29 -6.81 -8.20
C TYR A 167 -6.45 -6.47 -9.14
N GLY A 168 -6.38 -6.95 -10.38
CA GLY A 168 -7.26 -6.51 -11.46
C GLY A 168 -8.64 -7.14 -11.50
N CYS A 169 -8.97 -8.02 -10.54
CA CYS A 169 -10.24 -8.73 -10.49
C CYS A 169 -11.01 -8.44 -9.20
N ILE A 170 -12.32 -8.33 -9.31
CA ILE A 170 -13.21 -8.22 -8.14
C ILE A 170 -13.37 -9.62 -7.54
N LEU A 171 -13.27 -9.71 -6.22
CA LEU A 171 -13.53 -10.95 -5.47
C LEU A 171 -15.01 -10.98 -5.06
N ASP A 172 -15.69 -12.09 -5.31
CA ASP A 172 -17.03 -12.34 -4.79
C ASP A 172 -16.99 -12.93 -3.36
N MET A 173 -18.17 -13.19 -2.81
CA MET A 173 -18.30 -13.70 -1.44
C MET A 173 -17.65 -15.07 -1.24
N ASP A 174 -17.64 -15.93 -2.28
CA ASP A 174 -17.02 -17.24 -2.18
C ASP A 174 -15.50 -17.10 -2.06
N ALA A 175 -14.89 -16.25 -2.87
CA ALA A 175 -13.46 -15.94 -2.79
C ALA A 175 -13.10 -15.23 -1.47
N LEU A 176 -13.92 -14.28 -1.01
CA LEU A 176 -13.72 -13.54 0.24
C LEU A 176 -13.85 -14.43 1.48
N SER A 177 -14.57 -15.52 1.42
CA SER A 177 -14.74 -16.46 2.53
C SER A 177 -13.59 -17.45 2.73
N ILE A 178 -12.66 -17.55 1.77
CA ILE A 178 -11.55 -18.51 1.83
C ILE A 178 -10.55 -18.17 2.94
N PRO A 179 -10.03 -16.91 3.08
CA PRO A 179 -9.05 -16.61 4.11
C PRO A 179 -9.69 -16.49 5.50
N LYS A 180 -9.04 -17.09 6.51
CA LYS A 180 -9.52 -17.11 7.88
C LYS A 180 -9.73 -15.74 8.50
N PHE A 181 -8.84 -14.79 8.21
CA PHE A 181 -8.85 -13.44 8.80
C PHE A 181 -9.42 -12.39 7.85
N GLY A 182 -9.84 -12.79 6.64
CA GLY A 182 -10.42 -11.90 5.64
C GLY A 182 -9.40 -11.36 4.64
N VAL A 183 -9.81 -10.31 3.93
CA VAL A 183 -9.07 -9.74 2.79
C VAL A 183 -8.80 -8.26 3.04
N LEU A 184 -7.53 -7.88 3.02
CA LEU A 184 -7.06 -6.49 3.03
C LEU A 184 -6.85 -6.00 1.59
N ASN A 185 -7.00 -4.70 1.37
CA ASN A 185 -6.62 -4.05 0.11
C ASN A 185 -5.84 -2.76 0.37
N LEU A 186 -4.72 -2.61 -0.34
CA LEU A 186 -3.99 -1.35 -0.42
C LEU A 186 -4.41 -0.63 -1.70
N HIS A 187 -5.31 0.31 -1.56
CA HIS A 187 -5.82 1.13 -2.65
C HIS A 187 -4.94 2.37 -2.86
N SER A 188 -4.60 2.68 -4.11
CA SER A 188 -3.77 3.85 -4.46
C SER A 188 -4.60 5.12 -4.64
N GLY A 189 -5.39 5.45 -3.64
CA GLY A 189 -6.25 6.63 -3.58
C GLY A 189 -6.77 6.89 -2.17
N LYS A 190 -7.21 8.12 -1.92
CA LYS A 190 -7.86 8.51 -0.68
C LYS A 190 -9.32 8.04 -0.69
N LEU A 191 -9.69 7.12 0.20
CA LEU A 191 -11.06 6.67 0.35
C LEU A 191 -11.80 7.50 1.40
N PRO A 192 -13.10 7.76 1.16
CA PRO A 192 -13.94 7.28 0.06
C PRO A 192 -13.99 8.21 -1.17
N GLU A 193 -13.15 9.24 -1.24
CA GLU A 193 -13.19 10.27 -2.27
C GLU A 193 -12.85 9.72 -3.66
N TYR A 194 -11.88 8.80 -3.76
CA TYR A 194 -11.37 8.27 -5.03
C TYR A 194 -11.47 6.75 -5.08
N ARG A 195 -12.69 6.21 -5.09
CA ARG A 195 -12.96 4.77 -5.27
C ARG A 195 -12.79 4.38 -6.73
N GLY A 196 -12.36 3.15 -6.99
CA GLY A 196 -12.31 2.56 -8.32
C GLY A 196 -10.93 2.62 -8.97
N VAL A 197 -10.88 2.90 -10.27
CA VAL A 197 -9.67 2.70 -11.07
C VAL A 197 -8.91 4.01 -11.26
N MET A 198 -7.56 3.93 -11.28
CA MET A 198 -6.66 5.08 -11.51
C MET A 198 -6.89 6.26 -10.56
N ALA A 199 -7.19 5.96 -9.29
CA ALA A 199 -7.49 6.97 -8.27
C ALA A 199 -6.42 8.07 -8.16
N THR A 200 -5.14 7.72 -8.32
CA THR A 200 -4.02 8.68 -8.37
C THR A 200 -4.19 9.69 -9.52
N PHE A 201 -4.62 9.24 -10.71
CA PHE A 201 -4.87 10.15 -11.83
C PHE A 201 -6.00 11.13 -11.52
N TRP A 202 -7.10 10.64 -10.96
CA TRP A 202 -8.25 11.47 -10.62
C TRP A 202 -7.94 12.50 -9.53
N ALA A 203 -7.12 12.14 -8.55
CA ALA A 203 -6.61 13.08 -7.54
C ALA A 203 -5.70 14.14 -8.17
N MET A 204 -4.79 13.73 -9.07
CA MET A 204 -3.93 14.67 -9.79
C MET A 204 -4.72 15.61 -10.69
N LEU A 205 -5.77 15.12 -11.38
CA LEU A 205 -6.65 15.92 -12.23
C LEU A 205 -7.47 16.92 -11.39
N ALA A 206 -7.92 16.51 -10.21
CA ALA A 206 -8.61 17.39 -9.26
C ALA A 206 -7.69 18.48 -8.67
N GLY A 207 -6.38 18.37 -8.85
CA GLY A 207 -5.40 19.34 -8.36
C GLY A 207 -5.00 19.12 -6.89
N ASP A 208 -5.22 17.92 -6.35
CA ASP A 208 -4.82 17.60 -4.97
C ASP A 208 -3.30 17.76 -4.80
N ASP A 209 -2.89 18.39 -3.71
CA ASP A 209 -1.47 18.56 -3.34
C ASP A 209 -0.92 17.34 -2.60
N GLU A 210 -1.78 16.47 -2.11
CA GLU A 210 -1.44 15.22 -1.46
C GLU A 210 -2.10 14.05 -2.17
N LEU A 211 -1.31 13.02 -2.44
CA LEU A 211 -1.78 11.75 -2.95
C LEU A 211 -1.75 10.71 -1.84
N CYS A 212 -2.67 9.76 -1.86
CA CYS A 212 -2.81 8.86 -0.73
C CYS A 212 -2.82 7.39 -1.16
N THR A 213 -2.41 6.52 -0.24
CA THR A 213 -2.86 5.13 -0.21
C THR A 213 -3.84 4.94 0.94
N THR A 214 -4.82 4.07 0.75
CA THR A 214 -5.77 3.66 1.79
C THR A 214 -5.69 2.16 1.99
N LEU A 215 -5.40 1.73 3.21
CA LEU A 215 -5.51 0.34 3.62
C LEU A 215 -6.90 0.11 4.21
N HIS A 216 -7.64 -0.84 3.66
CA HIS A 216 -9.00 -1.15 4.09
C HIS A 216 -9.32 -2.65 3.98
N TRP A 217 -10.37 -3.10 4.67
CA TRP A 217 -10.91 -4.44 4.49
C TRP A 217 -11.77 -4.51 3.22
N ILE A 218 -11.72 -5.65 2.51
CA ILE A 218 -12.75 -6.02 1.54
C ILE A 218 -13.72 -6.96 2.25
N HIS A 219 -15.00 -6.59 2.31
CA HIS A 219 -16.03 -7.36 3.01
C HIS A 219 -17.17 -7.83 2.08
N ASP A 220 -17.25 -7.26 0.88
CA ASP A 220 -18.19 -7.63 -0.16
C ASP A 220 -17.63 -7.30 -1.56
N ALA A 221 -18.39 -7.59 -2.61
CA ALA A 221 -17.99 -7.34 -4.00
C ALA A 221 -18.11 -5.87 -4.43
N THR A 222 -18.47 -4.95 -3.53
CA THR A 222 -18.55 -3.53 -3.87
C THR A 222 -17.16 -2.88 -3.78
N ILE A 223 -16.79 -2.16 -4.84
CA ILE A 223 -15.42 -1.65 -4.99
C ILE A 223 -15.13 -0.56 -3.97
N ASP A 224 -14.08 -0.75 -3.17
CA ASP A 224 -13.48 0.20 -2.23
C ASP A 224 -14.47 0.79 -1.21
N THR A 225 -15.39 -0.04 -0.70
CA THR A 225 -16.41 0.37 0.27
C THR A 225 -16.14 -0.10 1.69
N GLY A 226 -15.19 -0.99 1.89
CA GLY A 226 -14.92 -1.62 3.17
C GLY A 226 -14.38 -0.69 4.25
N PRO A 227 -14.34 -1.15 5.52
CA PRO A 227 -13.83 -0.39 6.64
C PRO A 227 -12.38 0.03 6.46
N ILE A 228 -12.10 1.32 6.65
CA ILE A 228 -10.76 1.91 6.47
C ILE A 228 -9.93 1.69 7.73
N ILE A 229 -8.71 1.18 7.56
CA ILE A 229 -7.75 0.95 8.63
C ILE A 229 -6.81 2.15 8.75
N SER A 230 -6.22 2.58 7.63
CA SER A 230 -5.32 3.72 7.60
C SER A 230 -5.30 4.41 6.24
N ILE A 231 -4.95 5.69 6.25
CA ILE A 231 -4.70 6.50 5.05
C ILE A 231 -3.30 7.06 5.22
N GLN A 232 -2.44 6.85 4.22
CA GLN A 232 -1.09 7.39 4.18
C GLN A 232 -1.03 8.47 3.09
N SER A 233 -0.69 9.69 3.48
CA SER A 233 -0.51 10.83 2.57
C SER A 233 0.94 10.94 2.12
N THR A 234 1.13 11.27 0.85
CA THR A 234 2.41 11.61 0.26
C THR A 234 2.24 12.92 -0.52
N ALA A 235 3.11 13.88 -0.30
CA ALA A 235 3.08 15.13 -1.05
C ALA A 235 3.21 14.84 -2.55
N ARG A 236 2.31 15.42 -3.35
CA ARG A 236 2.38 15.32 -4.81
C ARG A 236 3.60 16.08 -5.31
N GLU A 237 4.43 15.42 -6.08
CA GLU A 237 5.47 16.09 -6.82
C GLU A 237 4.89 16.69 -8.11
N GLN A 238 4.67 17.99 -8.11
CA GLN A 238 3.95 18.71 -9.18
C GLN A 238 4.64 18.61 -10.54
N SER A 239 5.98 18.53 -10.56
CA SER A 239 6.79 18.38 -11.79
C SER A 239 6.92 16.92 -12.24
N ALA A 240 6.48 15.96 -11.45
CA ALA A 240 6.62 14.54 -11.75
C ALA A 240 5.42 14.01 -12.54
N CYS A 241 5.69 13.01 -13.37
CA CYS A 241 4.66 12.34 -14.15
C CYS A 241 3.74 11.46 -13.26
N TYR A 242 2.60 11.03 -13.83
CA TYR A 242 1.64 10.13 -13.17
C TYR A 242 2.32 8.86 -12.63
N LEU A 243 3.14 8.19 -13.46
CA LEU A 243 3.80 6.95 -13.03
C LEU A 243 4.75 7.17 -11.85
N SER A 244 5.51 8.28 -11.85
CA SER A 244 6.39 8.63 -10.72
C SER A 244 5.61 8.86 -9.44
N ASN A 245 4.54 9.66 -9.49
CA ASN A 245 3.68 9.93 -8.35
C ASN A 245 3.01 8.64 -7.84
N THR A 246 2.56 7.76 -8.75
CA THR A 246 1.97 6.46 -8.39
C THR A 246 2.97 5.56 -7.66
N LEU A 247 4.19 5.44 -8.16
CA LEU A 247 5.24 4.64 -7.51
C LEU A 247 5.64 5.23 -6.16
N GLY A 248 5.65 6.55 -6.02
CA GLY A 248 5.97 7.26 -4.77
C GLY A 248 5.00 6.98 -3.61
N LEU A 249 3.81 6.44 -3.88
CA LEU A 249 2.82 6.09 -2.85
C LEU A 249 3.16 4.80 -2.08
N TYR A 250 3.87 3.86 -2.70
CA TYR A 250 4.01 2.51 -2.15
C TYR A 250 4.90 2.40 -0.92
N PRO A 251 5.99 3.18 -0.73
CA PRO A 251 6.79 3.06 0.48
C PRO A 251 5.96 3.15 1.76
N THR A 252 5.23 4.25 1.96
CA THR A 252 4.41 4.45 3.16
C THR A 252 3.18 3.53 3.22
N GLY A 253 2.57 3.26 2.06
CA GLY A 253 1.45 2.32 1.97
C GLY A 253 1.83 0.88 2.35
N CYS A 254 2.99 0.41 1.89
CA CYS A 254 3.50 -0.92 2.21
C CYS A 254 3.92 -1.04 3.68
N GLU A 255 4.51 0.00 4.29
CA GLU A 255 4.78 0.03 5.72
C GLU A 255 3.51 -0.14 6.56
N ALA A 256 2.43 0.56 6.18
CA ALA A 256 1.13 0.40 6.83
C ALA A 256 0.56 -1.01 6.64
N ALA A 257 0.70 -1.60 5.44
CA ALA A 257 0.26 -2.96 5.16
C ALA A 257 1.04 -4.00 5.97
N ILE A 258 2.37 -3.89 6.06
CA ILE A 258 3.22 -4.75 6.88
C ILE A 258 2.78 -4.69 8.36
N SER A 259 2.57 -3.48 8.87
CA SER A 259 2.13 -3.26 10.25
C SER A 259 0.77 -3.93 10.53
N ALA A 260 -0.19 -3.78 9.62
CA ALA A 260 -1.52 -4.38 9.75
C ALA A 260 -1.47 -5.91 9.66
N ILE A 261 -0.71 -6.49 8.72
CA ILE A 261 -0.54 -7.95 8.58
C ILE A 261 0.07 -8.53 9.86
N ASN A 262 1.12 -7.90 10.40
CA ASN A 262 1.75 -8.32 11.64
C ASN A 262 0.78 -8.24 12.84
N ALA A 263 -0.05 -7.19 12.93
CA ALA A 263 -1.05 -7.03 13.98
C ALA A 263 -2.14 -8.12 13.90
N VAL A 264 -2.68 -8.38 12.71
CA VAL A 264 -3.64 -9.47 12.48
C VAL A 264 -3.03 -10.82 12.85
N ALA A 265 -1.79 -11.10 12.46
CA ALA A 265 -1.08 -12.32 12.80
C ALA A 265 -0.86 -12.44 14.32
N ALA A 266 -0.66 -11.32 15.01
CA ALA A 266 -0.59 -11.27 16.47
C ALA A 266 -1.96 -11.50 17.13
N GLY A 267 -3.06 -11.44 16.39
CA GLY A 267 -4.43 -11.54 16.91
C GLY A 267 -4.92 -10.22 17.49
N ASP A 268 -4.31 -9.12 17.11
CA ASP A 268 -4.72 -7.79 17.51
C ASP A 268 -5.90 -7.33 16.65
N THR A 269 -6.78 -6.53 17.22
CA THR A 269 -7.87 -5.87 16.49
C THR A 269 -7.33 -4.59 15.86
N LEU A 270 -7.50 -4.44 14.54
CA LEU A 270 -7.14 -3.21 13.86
C LEU A 270 -8.15 -2.11 14.18
N SER A 271 -7.65 -0.92 14.55
CA SER A 271 -8.49 0.27 14.68
C SER A 271 -9.02 0.68 13.32
N LEU A 272 -10.27 1.13 13.28
CA LEU A 272 -10.92 1.59 12.07
C LEU A 272 -11.08 3.11 12.11
N LEU A 273 -10.89 3.75 10.97
CA LEU A 273 -11.15 5.17 10.79
C LEU A 273 -12.64 5.38 10.50
N GLU A 274 -13.18 6.52 10.95
CA GLU A 274 -14.49 6.99 10.52
C GLU A 274 -14.49 7.21 9.01
N ARG A 275 -15.54 6.71 8.34
CA ARG A 275 -15.70 6.88 6.90
C ARG A 275 -16.56 8.10 6.63
N PRO A 276 -16.07 9.13 5.90
CA PRO A 276 -16.88 10.24 5.47
C PRO A 276 -18.08 9.80 4.60
N ALA A 277 -19.17 10.55 4.65
CA ALA A 277 -20.38 10.23 3.88
C ALA A 277 -20.20 10.46 2.36
N SER A 278 -19.33 11.39 1.97
CA SER A 278 -19.08 11.69 0.55
C SER A 278 -18.17 10.62 -0.07
N ALA A 279 -18.69 9.93 -1.07
CA ALA A 279 -17.95 8.93 -1.82
C ALA A 279 -18.14 9.13 -3.31
N ARG A 280 -17.06 9.08 -4.09
CA ARG A 280 -17.12 9.11 -5.56
C ARG A 280 -16.48 7.83 -6.10
N TYR A 281 -17.08 7.32 -7.16
CA TYR A 281 -16.56 6.18 -7.90
C TYR A 281 -16.04 6.63 -9.27
N PHE A 282 -14.86 6.19 -9.61
CA PHE A 282 -14.21 6.48 -10.88
C PHE A 282 -13.88 5.19 -11.62
N SER A 283 -14.25 5.17 -12.89
CA SER A 283 -13.80 4.16 -13.85
C SER A 283 -12.47 4.58 -14.48
N PHE A 284 -12.03 3.88 -15.52
CA PHE A 284 -10.94 4.36 -16.37
C PHE A 284 -11.30 5.74 -16.95
N PRO A 285 -10.32 6.67 -17.03
CA PRO A 285 -10.57 7.98 -17.63
C PRO A 285 -11.00 7.82 -19.10
N ASP A 286 -12.03 8.56 -19.47
CA ASP A 286 -12.47 8.69 -20.84
C ASP A 286 -11.62 9.72 -21.62
N GLU A 287 -11.89 9.88 -22.91
CA GLU A 287 -11.15 10.82 -23.76
C GLU A 287 -11.23 12.27 -23.25
N THR A 288 -12.35 12.65 -22.62
CA THR A 288 -12.51 13.99 -22.06
C THR A 288 -11.59 14.20 -20.87
N ALA A 289 -11.60 13.29 -19.91
CA ALA A 289 -10.71 13.35 -18.74
C ALA A 289 -9.23 13.29 -19.12
N LEU A 290 -8.89 12.52 -20.16
CA LEU A 290 -7.53 12.46 -20.71
C LEU A 290 -7.11 13.81 -21.32
N ALA A 291 -7.98 14.44 -22.10
CA ALA A 291 -7.74 15.75 -22.69
C ALA A 291 -7.63 16.86 -21.63
N GLU A 292 -8.47 16.82 -20.60
CA GLU A 292 -8.39 17.73 -19.45
C GLU A 292 -7.05 17.56 -18.71
N GLY A 293 -6.62 16.32 -18.43
CA GLY A 293 -5.33 16.04 -17.82
C GLY A 293 -4.16 16.59 -18.66
N GLN A 294 -4.18 16.38 -19.97
CA GLN A 294 -3.18 16.93 -20.88
C GLN A 294 -3.17 18.46 -20.87
N SER A 295 -4.34 19.08 -20.89
CA SER A 295 -4.49 20.54 -20.85
C SER A 295 -4.01 21.12 -19.50
N ALA A 296 -4.18 20.38 -18.41
CA ALA A 296 -3.63 20.69 -17.08
C ALA A 296 -2.12 20.43 -16.97
N GLY A 297 -1.46 19.95 -18.03
CA GLY A 297 -0.02 19.67 -18.05
C GLY A 297 0.36 18.34 -17.39
N LEU A 298 -0.60 17.44 -17.12
CA LEU A 298 -0.31 16.12 -16.56
C LEU A 298 0.45 15.28 -17.61
N GLN A 299 1.61 14.80 -17.21
CA GLN A 299 2.39 13.85 -17.99
C GLN A 299 2.15 12.44 -17.47
N TRP A 300 1.89 11.50 -18.38
CA TRP A 300 1.69 10.10 -18.02
C TRP A 300 2.97 9.44 -17.55
N VAL A 301 4.02 9.63 -18.31
CA VAL A 301 5.30 8.97 -18.13
C VAL A 301 6.42 9.95 -18.48
N ASN A 302 7.48 9.93 -17.69
CA ASN A 302 8.74 10.58 -18.01
C ASN A 302 9.78 9.48 -18.33
N PRO A 303 10.26 9.34 -19.56
CA PRO A 303 11.18 8.28 -19.95
C PRO A 303 12.48 8.26 -19.13
N ASP A 304 13.02 9.43 -18.77
CA ASP A 304 14.24 9.53 -17.98
C ASP A 304 14.02 9.02 -16.54
N PHE A 305 12.85 9.31 -15.97
CA PHE A 305 12.45 8.73 -14.68
C PHE A 305 12.37 7.21 -14.79
N VAL A 306 11.67 6.70 -15.80
CA VAL A 306 11.51 5.24 -15.99
C VAL A 306 12.86 4.56 -16.18
N ALA A 307 13.74 5.13 -17.02
CA ALA A 307 15.09 4.57 -17.22
C ALA A 307 15.86 4.48 -15.90
N ARG A 308 15.87 5.55 -15.09
CA ARG A 308 16.51 5.54 -13.77
C ARG A 308 15.82 4.56 -12.80
N PHE A 309 14.49 4.48 -12.81
CA PHE A 309 13.78 3.55 -11.95
C PHE A 309 14.08 2.09 -12.33
N LEU A 310 14.03 1.77 -13.62
CA LEU A 310 14.29 0.42 -14.12
C LEU A 310 15.75 0.00 -14.01
N SER A 311 16.72 0.93 -13.98
CA SER A 311 18.12 0.58 -13.73
C SER A 311 18.35 -0.05 -12.36
N ARG A 312 17.46 0.13 -11.38
CA ARG A 312 17.51 -0.52 -10.06
C ARG A 312 17.30 -2.03 -10.11
N TYR A 313 16.79 -2.57 -11.21
CA TYR A 313 16.67 -4.01 -11.44
C TYR A 313 17.94 -4.63 -12.03
N GLN A 314 18.86 -3.80 -12.53
CA GLN A 314 20.09 -4.29 -13.12
C GLN A 314 21.13 -4.57 -12.04
N PRO A 315 21.97 -5.60 -12.25
CA PRO A 315 23.09 -5.93 -11.35
C PRO A 315 24.09 -4.81 -11.21
#